data_2c9e31a1e167f6b7d4a33950854fa29d
#
_entry.id   2c9e31a1e167f6b7d4a33950854fa29d
#
_cell.length_a   1.000
_cell.length_b   1.000
_cell.length_c   1.000
_cell.angle_alpha   90.00
_cell.angle_beta   90.00
_cell.angle_gamma   90.00
#
_symmetry.space_group_name_H-M   'P 1'
#
loop_
_entity.id
_entity.type
_entity.pdbx_description
1 polymer ?
#
loop_
_entity_poly.entity_id
_entity_poly.type
_entity_poly.pdbx_seq_one_letter_code
_entity_poly.pdbx_strand_id
1 'polypeptide(L)'
;MSNDNSTNFEPWDNLAESDSYSGTNTSTLILKNVSILQNGNRYRALVSSDQYKCPTISDEAVLTVYEKLPDANPVSNIIKCDDSSVGDDKDGFISTFDLDSKSASILGSQDPNIFEVSYHLSQNDSDDLTKTGLSSPHTNVNTNGDKIFVRVLNKNTNCFRSTTSFETQVAPLPKVKPQIVIEQCDDDDNNDGV
;
A
#
# COMPACT_ATOMS: atom_id res chain seq x y z
N MET A 1 19.60 -11.75 -27.11
CA MET A 1 20.10 -11.31 -25.82
C MET A 1 20.91 -12.41 -25.17
N SER A 2 21.85 -12.09 -24.31
CA SER A 2 22.71 -13.09 -23.66
C SER A 2 22.88 -12.71 -22.16
N ASN A 3 23.16 -13.68 -21.31
CA ASN A 3 23.44 -13.47 -19.91
C ASN A 3 24.77 -14.11 -19.48
N ASP A 4 25.36 -13.55 -18.43
CA ASP A 4 26.54 -14.10 -17.77
C ASP A 4 26.38 -13.90 -16.25
N ASN A 5 26.58 -14.95 -15.48
CA ASN A 5 26.51 -14.96 -14.02
C ASN A 5 27.89 -15.19 -13.38
N SER A 6 28.98 -15.16 -14.14
CA SER A 6 30.30 -15.47 -13.61
C SER A 6 31.18 -14.24 -13.44
N THR A 7 31.95 -14.24 -12.35
CA THR A 7 33.07 -13.29 -12.13
C THR A 7 34.31 -13.65 -12.94
N ASN A 8 34.29 -14.78 -13.63
CA ASN A 8 35.32 -15.21 -14.59
C ASN A 8 34.73 -15.02 -15.99
N PHE A 9 35.50 -14.56 -16.94
CA PHE A 9 35.16 -14.28 -18.33
C PHE A 9 34.60 -15.55 -19.09
N GLU A 10 33.43 -16.05 -18.63
CA GLU A 10 32.70 -17.08 -19.33
C GLU A 10 32.02 -16.49 -20.58
N PRO A 11 31.89 -17.26 -21.65
CA PRO A 11 31.24 -16.78 -22.87
C PRO A 11 29.77 -16.46 -22.60
N TRP A 12 29.30 -15.35 -23.22
CA TRP A 12 27.91 -14.96 -23.19
C TRP A 12 27.02 -15.99 -23.91
N ASP A 13 25.97 -16.46 -23.24
CA ASP A 13 25.00 -17.37 -23.84
C ASP A 13 23.87 -16.62 -24.52
N ASN A 14 23.40 -17.13 -25.65
CA ASN A 14 22.20 -16.62 -26.31
C ASN A 14 20.96 -17.13 -25.61
N LEU A 15 20.12 -16.19 -25.16
CA LEU A 15 18.84 -16.53 -24.57
C LEU A 15 17.83 -16.97 -25.62
N ALA A 16 17.10 -18.06 -25.33
CA ALA A 16 15.97 -18.53 -26.10
C ALA A 16 14.65 -18.26 -25.35
N GLU A 17 13.56 -18.20 -26.12
CA GLU A 17 12.20 -18.17 -25.52
C GLU A 17 11.97 -19.39 -24.62
N SER A 18 11.44 -19.16 -23.43
CA SER A 18 11.21 -20.19 -22.42
C SER A 18 10.15 -19.74 -21.42
N ASP A 19 9.88 -20.56 -20.40
CA ASP A 19 9.03 -20.17 -19.27
C ASP A 19 9.64 -19.03 -18.44
N SER A 20 10.96 -18.85 -18.49
CA SER A 20 11.69 -17.80 -17.76
C SER A 20 11.97 -16.55 -18.58
N TYR A 21 12.02 -16.65 -19.91
CA TYR A 21 12.36 -15.55 -20.80
C TYR A 21 11.38 -15.43 -21.96
N SER A 22 10.98 -14.20 -22.27
CA SER A 22 10.24 -13.92 -23.51
C SER A 22 10.69 -12.60 -24.13
N GLY A 23 10.46 -12.44 -25.44
CA GLY A 23 10.91 -11.29 -26.20
C GLY A 23 12.41 -11.31 -26.52
N THR A 24 13.03 -12.49 -26.52
CA THR A 24 14.48 -12.65 -26.74
C THR A 24 14.97 -12.16 -28.09
N ASN A 25 14.08 -12.12 -29.11
CA ASN A 25 14.35 -11.61 -30.45
C ASN A 25 13.62 -10.27 -30.74
N THR A 26 13.25 -9.55 -29.71
CA THR A 26 12.56 -8.24 -29.81
C THR A 26 13.37 -7.13 -29.16
N SER A 27 12.87 -5.91 -29.20
CA SER A 27 13.46 -4.78 -28.48
C SER A 27 13.25 -4.83 -26.96
N THR A 28 12.42 -5.76 -26.45
CA THR A 28 12.07 -5.86 -25.03
C THR A 28 12.26 -7.29 -24.56
N LEU A 29 13.17 -7.49 -23.60
CA LEU A 29 13.32 -8.76 -22.88
C LEU A 29 12.43 -8.75 -21.64
N ILE A 30 11.62 -9.80 -21.48
CA ILE A 30 10.79 -10.02 -20.29
C ILE A 30 11.33 -11.22 -19.53
N LEU A 31 11.67 -11.00 -18.25
CA LEU A 31 12.06 -12.04 -17.33
C LEU A 31 10.83 -12.45 -16.50
N LYS A 32 10.59 -13.75 -16.39
CA LYS A 32 9.47 -14.33 -15.63
C LYS A 32 10.01 -15.21 -14.51
N ASN A 33 9.26 -15.31 -13.40
CA ASN A 33 9.60 -16.18 -12.26
C ASN A 33 11.04 -15.95 -11.74
N VAL A 34 11.45 -14.67 -11.66
CA VAL A 34 12.79 -14.29 -11.20
C VAL A 34 12.99 -14.73 -9.76
N SER A 35 14.11 -15.37 -9.46
CA SER A 35 14.51 -15.81 -8.13
C SER A 35 15.79 -15.09 -7.65
N ILE A 36 16.07 -15.14 -6.34
CA ILE A 36 17.30 -14.56 -5.77
C ILE A 36 18.58 -15.14 -6.37
N LEU A 37 18.54 -16.38 -6.89
CA LEU A 37 19.69 -17.01 -7.55
C LEU A 37 20.10 -16.30 -8.85
N GLN A 38 19.21 -15.47 -9.42
CA GLN A 38 19.48 -14.69 -10.62
C GLN A 38 19.99 -13.27 -10.28
N ASN A 39 20.14 -12.95 -9.00
CA ASN A 39 20.70 -11.68 -8.58
C ASN A 39 22.15 -11.52 -9.09
N GLY A 40 22.42 -10.40 -9.74
CA GLY A 40 23.73 -10.12 -10.36
C GLY A 40 23.87 -10.63 -11.79
N ASN A 41 22.88 -11.36 -12.33
CA ASN A 41 22.89 -11.74 -13.74
C ASN A 41 22.97 -10.49 -14.62
N ARG A 42 23.78 -10.59 -15.67
CA ARG A 42 23.99 -9.52 -16.64
C ARG A 42 23.36 -9.87 -17.98
N TYR A 43 22.78 -8.89 -18.61
CA TYR A 43 22.09 -9.01 -19.89
C TYR A 43 22.58 -7.93 -20.83
N ARG A 44 22.74 -8.28 -22.13
CA ARG A 44 23.05 -7.32 -23.19
C ARG A 44 22.31 -7.69 -24.48
N ALA A 45 22.05 -6.72 -25.31
CA ALA A 45 21.48 -6.94 -26.62
C ALA A 45 22.60 -7.11 -27.67
N LEU A 46 22.45 -8.15 -28.51
CA LEU A 46 23.23 -8.31 -29.70
C LEU A 46 22.33 -7.99 -30.89
N VAL A 47 22.64 -6.93 -31.62
CA VAL A 47 21.88 -6.50 -32.81
C VAL A 47 22.69 -6.85 -34.05
N SER A 48 22.11 -7.63 -34.94
CA SER A 48 22.71 -7.97 -36.23
C SER A 48 21.72 -7.65 -37.34
N SER A 49 22.25 -7.38 -38.55
CA SER A 49 21.47 -7.16 -39.74
C SER A 49 21.81 -8.27 -40.75
N ASP A 50 20.81 -8.77 -41.46
CA ASP A 50 21.01 -9.74 -42.53
C ASP A 50 21.88 -9.17 -43.67
N GLN A 51 21.85 -7.85 -43.80
CA GLN A 51 22.59 -7.15 -44.87
C GLN A 51 24.04 -6.84 -44.48
N TYR A 52 24.32 -6.63 -43.18
CA TYR A 52 25.64 -6.31 -42.66
C TYR A 52 26.01 -7.27 -41.54
N LYS A 53 26.99 -8.14 -41.78
CA LYS A 53 27.42 -9.19 -40.83
C LYS A 53 28.22 -8.69 -39.63
N CYS A 54 28.15 -7.36 -39.31
CA CYS A 54 28.83 -6.79 -38.17
C CYS A 54 27.81 -6.62 -37.04
N PRO A 55 27.85 -7.41 -35.98
CA PRO A 55 26.95 -7.26 -34.86
C PRO A 55 27.34 -6.02 -34.00
N THR A 56 26.35 -5.33 -33.47
CA THR A 56 26.52 -4.29 -32.47
C THR A 56 26.04 -4.82 -31.12
N ILE A 57 26.80 -4.56 -30.07
CA ILE A 57 26.54 -5.02 -28.71
C ILE A 57 26.15 -3.79 -27.87
N SER A 58 25.06 -3.88 -27.08
CA SER A 58 24.68 -2.85 -26.13
C SER A 58 25.58 -2.87 -24.88
N ASP A 59 25.47 -1.82 -24.07
CA ASP A 59 25.92 -1.87 -22.67
C ASP A 59 25.19 -2.97 -21.90
N GLU A 60 25.80 -3.39 -20.78
CA GLU A 60 25.27 -4.42 -19.91
C GLU A 60 24.19 -3.86 -18.98
N ALA A 61 23.10 -4.60 -18.83
CA ALA A 61 22.12 -4.40 -17.75
C ALA A 61 22.33 -5.46 -16.67
N VAL A 62 22.39 -5.04 -15.41
CA VAL A 62 22.52 -5.95 -14.26
C VAL A 62 21.14 -6.15 -13.62
N LEU A 63 20.73 -7.40 -13.44
CA LEU A 63 19.54 -7.75 -12.70
C LEU A 63 19.82 -7.68 -11.19
N THR A 64 19.07 -6.87 -10.47
CA THR A 64 19.08 -6.86 -9.00
C THR A 64 17.82 -7.51 -8.46
N VAL A 65 17.96 -8.55 -7.65
CA VAL A 65 16.86 -9.26 -7.02
C VAL A 65 16.98 -9.11 -5.51
N TYR A 66 15.92 -8.69 -4.84
CA TYR A 66 15.86 -8.55 -3.40
C TYR A 66 15.16 -9.75 -2.77
N GLU A 67 15.70 -10.27 -1.68
CA GLU A 67 15.23 -11.52 -1.04
C GLU A 67 13.82 -11.43 -0.48
N LYS A 68 13.41 -10.25 -0.02
CA LYS A 68 12.17 -10.11 0.75
C LYS A 68 11.42 -8.84 0.39
N LEU A 69 10.12 -9.00 0.15
CA LEU A 69 9.19 -7.87 0.11
C LEU A 69 8.99 -7.30 1.53
N PRO A 70 8.62 -6.03 1.66
CA PRO A 70 8.19 -5.47 2.95
C PRO A 70 7.10 -6.32 3.60
N ASP A 71 7.06 -6.36 4.91
CA ASP A 71 5.91 -6.90 5.64
C ASP A 71 4.84 -5.81 5.76
N ALA A 72 3.57 -6.20 5.67
CA ALA A 72 2.42 -5.35 5.92
C ALA A 72 1.49 -6.10 6.87
N ASN A 73 1.68 -5.88 8.17
CA ASN A 73 0.92 -6.58 9.19
C ASN A 73 -0.55 -6.15 9.21
N PRO A 74 -1.49 -7.07 9.44
CA PRO A 74 -2.89 -6.73 9.58
C PRO A 74 -3.11 -5.88 10.84
N VAL A 75 -4.07 -4.94 10.75
CA VAL A 75 -4.45 -4.05 11.86
C VAL A 75 -5.95 -4.04 12.05
N SER A 76 -6.39 -3.65 13.24
CA SER A 76 -7.81 -3.47 13.54
C SER A 76 -8.37 -2.23 12.84
N ASN A 77 -9.68 -2.24 12.58
CA ASN A 77 -10.43 -1.11 12.07
C ASN A 77 -10.30 0.13 12.98
N ILE A 78 -10.54 1.32 12.43
CA ILE A 78 -10.68 2.56 13.19
C ILE A 78 -12.17 2.86 13.29
N ILE A 79 -12.70 2.86 14.53
CA ILE A 79 -14.11 3.16 14.78
C ILE A 79 -14.17 4.47 15.54
N LYS A 80 -14.98 5.43 15.07
CA LYS A 80 -15.26 6.69 15.74
C LYS A 80 -16.76 6.97 15.74
N CYS A 81 -17.22 7.72 16.72
CA CYS A 81 -18.60 8.22 16.70
C CYS A 81 -18.72 9.33 15.66
N ASP A 82 -19.91 9.43 15.09
CA ASP A 82 -20.30 10.57 14.26
C ASP A 82 -20.14 11.88 15.04
N ASP A 83 -19.69 12.91 14.33
CA ASP A 83 -19.47 14.23 14.92
C ASP A 83 -19.77 15.33 13.89
N SER A 84 -19.73 16.58 14.31
CA SER A 84 -19.97 17.73 13.42
C SER A 84 -18.70 18.26 12.72
N SER A 85 -17.67 17.43 12.57
CA SER A 85 -16.45 17.83 11.84
C SER A 85 -16.67 17.93 10.33
N VAL A 86 -17.69 17.21 9.82
CA VAL A 86 -18.21 17.30 8.44
C VAL A 86 -19.74 17.24 8.53
N GLY A 87 -20.43 18.27 8.04
CA GLY A 87 -21.90 18.25 8.08
C GLY A 87 -22.52 18.29 9.47
N ASP A 88 -23.37 17.33 9.78
CA ASP A 88 -24.01 17.18 11.09
C ASP A 88 -23.61 15.87 11.78
N ASP A 89 -23.97 15.71 13.06
CA ASP A 89 -23.60 14.55 13.90
C ASP A 89 -24.41 13.26 13.61
N LYS A 90 -25.04 13.16 12.43
CA LYS A 90 -25.88 12.01 12.02
C LYS A 90 -25.79 11.67 10.54
N ASP A 91 -24.89 12.33 9.80
CA ASP A 91 -24.76 12.13 8.34
C ASP A 91 -23.80 11.00 7.97
N GLY A 92 -23.02 10.47 8.92
CA GLY A 92 -22.08 9.38 8.71
C GLY A 92 -20.75 9.83 8.12
N PHE A 93 -20.42 11.14 8.20
CA PHE A 93 -19.16 11.68 7.71
C PHE A 93 -18.37 12.37 8.82
N ILE A 94 -17.08 12.05 8.94
CA ILE A 94 -16.16 12.72 9.85
C ILE A 94 -14.80 12.95 9.19
N SER A 95 -14.06 13.96 9.62
CA SER A 95 -12.75 14.33 9.07
C SER A 95 -11.57 13.95 9.97
N THR A 96 -11.79 13.11 10.98
CA THR A 96 -10.84 12.90 12.08
C THR A 96 -10.23 11.50 12.14
N PHE A 97 -10.31 10.71 11.07
CA PHE A 97 -9.67 9.39 11.02
C PHE A 97 -8.14 9.52 10.93
N ASP A 98 -7.46 9.28 12.05
CA ASP A 98 -5.99 9.24 12.12
C ASP A 98 -5.48 7.89 11.57
N LEU A 99 -5.17 7.87 10.25
CA LEU A 99 -4.63 6.69 9.59
C LEU A 99 -3.21 6.39 10.05
N ASP A 100 -2.41 7.42 10.31
CA ASP A 100 -1.01 7.28 10.71
C ASP A 100 -0.84 6.57 12.06
N SER A 101 -1.86 6.60 12.92
CA SER A 101 -1.90 5.81 14.16
C SER A 101 -1.72 4.30 13.94
N LYS A 102 -1.97 3.79 12.73
CA LYS A 102 -1.80 2.38 12.36
C LYS A 102 -0.40 2.05 11.81
N SER A 103 0.37 3.04 11.37
CA SER A 103 1.64 2.85 10.67
C SER A 103 2.63 2.00 11.45
N ALA A 104 2.82 2.26 12.73
CA ALA A 104 3.73 1.50 13.57
C ALA A 104 3.33 0.02 13.70
N SER A 105 2.05 -0.27 13.83
CA SER A 105 1.53 -1.65 13.91
C SER A 105 1.65 -2.38 12.56
N ILE A 106 1.42 -1.67 11.45
CA ILE A 106 1.58 -2.20 10.09
C ILE A 106 3.04 -2.56 9.84
N LEU A 107 3.98 -1.69 10.20
CA LEU A 107 5.41 -1.92 10.01
C LEU A 107 5.95 -3.02 10.96
N GLY A 108 5.41 -3.14 12.16
CA GLY A 108 5.94 -4.05 13.17
C GLY A 108 7.39 -3.70 13.55
N SER A 109 8.34 -4.62 13.32
CA SER A 109 9.76 -4.41 13.62
C SER A 109 10.56 -3.75 12.50
N GLN A 110 9.93 -3.37 11.38
CA GLN A 110 10.61 -2.72 10.25
C GLN A 110 10.96 -1.26 10.56
N ASP A 111 12.15 -0.81 10.13
CA ASP A 111 12.64 0.55 10.37
C ASP A 111 11.82 1.59 9.57
N PRO A 112 11.12 2.54 10.21
CA PRO A 112 10.33 3.56 9.55
C PRO A 112 11.16 4.56 8.71
N ASN A 113 12.49 4.60 8.90
CA ASN A 113 13.35 5.39 8.04
C ASN A 113 13.55 4.75 6.65
N ILE A 114 13.44 3.43 6.57
CA ILE A 114 13.60 2.63 5.34
C ILE A 114 12.24 2.33 4.71
N PHE A 115 11.23 2.04 5.53
CA PHE A 115 9.91 1.63 5.07
C PHE A 115 8.89 2.74 5.27
N GLU A 116 8.09 2.99 4.26
CA GLU A 116 7.01 3.98 4.25
C GLU A 116 5.67 3.29 4.14
N VAL A 117 4.70 3.76 4.94
CA VAL A 117 3.31 3.32 4.86
C VAL A 117 2.51 4.40 4.16
N SER A 118 1.69 4.01 3.21
CA SER A 118 0.70 4.88 2.57
C SER A 118 -0.66 4.20 2.49
N TYR A 119 -1.72 5.01 2.46
CA TYR A 119 -3.11 4.58 2.56
C TYR A 119 -3.85 4.99 1.29
N HIS A 120 -4.73 4.13 0.78
CA HIS A 120 -5.41 4.33 -0.50
C HIS A 120 -6.87 3.87 -0.43
N LEU A 121 -7.75 4.42 -1.28
CA LEU A 121 -9.17 4.02 -1.35
C LEU A 121 -9.42 2.82 -2.27
N SER A 122 -8.44 2.41 -3.06
CA SER A 122 -8.56 1.24 -3.92
C SER A 122 -7.30 0.39 -3.95
N GLN A 123 -7.45 -0.90 -4.27
CA GLN A 123 -6.32 -1.80 -4.49
C GLN A 123 -5.45 -1.30 -5.66
N ASN A 124 -6.07 -0.84 -6.74
CA ASN A 124 -5.34 -0.34 -7.90
C ASN A 124 -4.44 0.87 -7.54
N ASP A 125 -4.93 1.79 -6.70
CA ASP A 125 -4.11 2.93 -6.26
C ASP A 125 -2.98 2.48 -5.32
N SER A 126 -3.22 1.49 -4.47
CA SER A 126 -2.17 0.94 -3.60
C SER A 126 -1.11 0.15 -4.37
N ASP A 127 -1.44 -0.41 -5.54
CA ASP A 127 -0.52 -1.13 -6.43
C ASP A 127 0.26 -0.19 -7.38
N ASP A 128 -0.18 1.04 -7.56
CA ASP A 128 0.41 2.02 -8.46
C ASP A 128 1.33 2.99 -7.70
N LEU A 129 2.64 2.86 -7.89
CA LEU A 129 3.65 3.72 -7.26
C LEU A 129 3.55 5.20 -7.65
N THR A 130 2.84 5.53 -8.73
CA THR A 130 2.62 6.94 -9.14
C THR A 130 1.52 7.61 -8.34
N LYS A 131 0.71 6.85 -7.60
CA LYS A 131 -0.40 7.36 -6.80
C LYS A 131 0.05 7.79 -5.42
N THR A 132 -0.31 9.02 -5.07
CA THR A 132 -0.10 9.58 -3.73
C THR A 132 -1.08 8.95 -2.74
N GLY A 133 -0.63 8.67 -1.53
CA GLY A 133 -1.48 8.21 -0.44
C GLY A 133 -2.46 9.27 0.06
N LEU A 134 -3.47 8.82 0.79
CA LEU A 134 -4.42 9.67 1.49
C LEU A 134 -3.71 10.49 2.57
N SER A 135 -4.24 11.69 2.87
CA SER A 135 -3.80 12.47 4.01
C SER A 135 -4.26 11.84 5.34
N SER A 136 -3.51 12.10 6.39
CA SER A 136 -3.93 11.82 7.76
C SER A 136 -3.94 13.14 8.54
N PRO A 137 -5.04 13.51 9.22
CA PRO A 137 -6.29 12.77 9.31
C PRO A 137 -7.04 12.70 7.97
N HIS A 138 -7.86 11.64 7.81
CA HIS A 138 -8.66 11.37 6.62
C HIS A 138 -10.14 11.70 6.86
N THR A 139 -10.79 12.28 5.85
CA THR A 139 -12.25 12.42 5.79
C THR A 139 -12.82 11.27 4.98
N ASN A 140 -13.77 10.51 5.54
CA ASN A 140 -14.38 9.41 4.79
C ASN A 140 -15.16 9.91 3.57
N VAL A 141 -15.10 9.14 2.49
CA VAL A 141 -15.75 9.46 1.19
C VAL A 141 -17.09 8.77 1.08
N ASN A 142 -17.23 7.60 1.71
CA ASN A 142 -18.48 6.85 1.72
C ASN A 142 -19.16 7.03 3.09
N THR A 143 -20.49 7.11 3.08
CA THR A 143 -21.29 7.18 4.31
C THR A 143 -20.95 6.00 5.23
N ASN A 144 -20.73 6.29 6.50
CA ASN A 144 -20.38 5.36 7.57
C ASN A 144 -18.96 4.76 7.47
N GLY A 145 -18.09 5.24 6.57
CA GLY A 145 -16.68 4.88 6.54
C GLY A 145 -16.18 4.32 5.21
N ASP A 146 -14.89 4.04 5.15
CA ASP A 146 -14.18 3.61 3.95
C ASP A 146 -13.39 2.33 4.21
N LYS A 147 -13.19 1.53 3.16
CA LYS A 147 -12.15 0.51 3.14
C LYS A 147 -10.83 1.14 2.72
N ILE A 148 -9.83 0.98 3.56
CA ILE A 148 -8.49 1.55 3.38
C ILE A 148 -7.52 0.44 2.98
N PHE A 149 -6.89 0.59 1.82
CA PHE A 149 -5.83 -0.29 1.31
C PHE A 149 -4.48 0.28 1.71
N VAL A 150 -3.58 -0.59 2.14
CA VAL A 150 -2.28 -0.20 2.69
C VAL A 150 -1.18 -0.61 1.73
N ARG A 151 -0.26 0.32 1.44
CA ARG A 151 1.00 0.01 0.77
C ARG A 151 2.15 0.24 1.75
N VAL A 152 3.03 -0.76 1.90
CA VAL A 152 4.32 -0.62 2.58
C VAL A 152 5.41 -0.65 1.51
N LEU A 153 6.16 0.42 1.40
CA LEU A 153 7.20 0.64 0.40
C LEU A 153 8.58 0.65 1.05
N ASN A 154 9.51 -0.13 0.52
CA ASN A 154 10.93 0.03 0.84
C ASN A 154 11.51 1.15 -0.05
N LYS A 155 11.87 2.28 0.56
CA LYS A 155 12.38 3.48 -0.13
C LYS A 155 13.71 3.26 -0.87
N ASN A 156 14.51 2.29 -0.44
CA ASN A 156 15.81 2.01 -1.03
C ASN A 156 15.72 1.13 -2.28
N THR A 157 14.69 0.27 -2.35
CA THR A 157 14.58 -0.76 -3.39
C THR A 157 13.37 -0.57 -4.30
N ASN A 158 12.43 0.30 -3.92
CA ASN A 158 11.10 0.45 -4.53
C ASN A 158 10.25 -0.84 -4.52
N CYS A 159 10.68 -1.86 -3.77
CA CYS A 159 9.84 -3.04 -3.54
C CYS A 159 8.72 -2.69 -2.57
N PHE A 160 7.51 -3.12 -2.83
CA PHE A 160 6.36 -2.82 -1.98
C PHE A 160 5.44 -4.02 -1.78
N ARG A 161 4.59 -3.94 -0.75
CA ARG A 161 3.48 -4.85 -0.48
C ARG A 161 2.22 -4.05 -0.26
N SER A 162 1.12 -4.51 -0.87
CA SER A 162 -0.19 -3.83 -0.86
C SER A 162 -1.35 -4.79 -0.53
N THR A 163 -1.06 -5.91 0.13
CA THR A 163 -2.05 -6.98 0.39
C THR A 163 -2.88 -6.77 1.66
N THR A 164 -2.58 -5.73 2.46
CA THR A 164 -3.25 -5.43 3.72
C THR A 164 -4.30 -4.34 3.52
N SER A 165 -5.43 -4.47 4.19
CA SER A 165 -6.47 -3.45 4.26
C SER A 165 -7.16 -3.49 5.63
N PHE A 166 -7.80 -2.39 6.01
CA PHE A 166 -8.67 -2.26 7.17
C PHE A 166 -9.82 -1.32 6.84
N GLU A 167 -10.77 -1.12 7.76
CA GLU A 167 -11.90 -0.24 7.56
C GLU A 167 -11.87 0.92 8.57
N THR A 168 -12.27 2.11 8.11
CA THR A 168 -12.74 3.17 8.98
C THR A 168 -14.24 3.03 9.11
N GLN A 169 -14.79 3.27 10.31
CA GLN A 169 -16.22 3.13 10.57
C GLN A 169 -16.71 4.31 11.40
N VAL A 170 -17.80 4.94 10.94
CA VAL A 170 -18.52 5.97 11.69
C VAL A 170 -19.67 5.29 12.42
N ALA A 171 -19.61 5.26 13.74
CA ALA A 171 -20.67 4.73 14.58
C ALA A 171 -21.69 5.84 14.89
N PRO A 172 -23.00 5.56 14.78
CA PRO A 172 -24.02 6.56 15.13
C PRO A 172 -23.96 6.90 16.63
N LEU A 173 -24.29 8.13 16.96
CA LEU A 173 -24.39 8.56 18.35
C LEU A 173 -25.49 7.78 19.08
N PRO A 174 -25.29 7.50 20.39
CA PRO A 174 -26.32 6.87 21.22
C PRO A 174 -27.56 7.75 21.28
N LYS A 175 -28.72 7.14 21.14
CA LYS A 175 -30.00 7.85 21.34
C LYS A 175 -30.22 8.07 22.81
N VAL A 176 -30.28 9.34 23.24
CA VAL A 176 -30.69 9.71 24.58
C VAL A 176 -32.22 9.65 24.64
N LYS A 177 -32.76 9.01 25.67
CA LYS A 177 -34.22 9.08 25.93
C LYS A 177 -34.58 10.53 26.24
N PRO A 178 -35.76 11.00 25.81
CA PRO A 178 -36.23 12.33 26.18
C PRO A 178 -36.21 12.48 27.73
N GLN A 179 -35.90 13.68 28.15
CA GLN A 179 -35.78 14.02 29.58
C GLN A 179 -37.02 13.51 30.32
N ILE A 180 -36.78 12.69 31.33
CA ILE A 180 -37.83 12.31 32.28
C ILE A 180 -38.00 13.55 33.21
N VAL A 181 -39.11 14.20 33.09
CA VAL A 181 -39.50 15.23 34.06
C VAL A 181 -39.88 14.51 35.36
N ILE A 182 -39.15 14.75 36.41
CA ILE A 182 -39.52 14.30 37.77
C ILE A 182 -40.32 15.44 38.37
N GLU A 183 -41.61 15.19 38.52
CA GLU A 183 -42.51 16.11 39.22
C GLU A 183 -42.80 15.50 40.61
N GLN A 184 -42.55 16.25 41.62
CA GLN A 184 -42.92 15.90 43.00
C GLN A 184 -43.79 17.03 43.54
N CYS A 185 -44.89 16.67 44.14
CA CYS A 185 -45.66 17.64 44.94
C CYS A 185 -44.94 17.89 46.26
N ASP A 186 -44.90 19.12 46.66
CA ASP A 186 -44.54 19.49 48.03
C ASP A 186 -45.54 18.81 48.97
N ASP A 187 -45.06 18.03 49.91
CA ASP A 187 -45.84 17.13 50.73
C ASP A 187 -46.10 17.74 52.19
N ASP A 188 -45.62 18.94 52.37
CA ASP A 188 -45.89 19.69 53.67
C ASP A 188 -46.63 21.02 53.42
N ASP A 189 -47.20 21.52 54.50
CA ASP A 189 -47.98 22.75 54.46
C ASP A 189 -47.14 24.06 54.43
N ASN A 190 -45.75 23.90 54.33
CA ASN A 190 -44.84 25.05 54.35
C ASN A 190 -44.62 25.68 52.99
N ASN A 191 -44.89 24.96 51.91
CA ASN A 191 -44.69 25.40 50.50
C ASN A 191 -43.26 25.95 50.23
N ASP A 192 -42.24 25.29 50.82
CA ASP A 192 -40.82 25.71 50.71
C ASP A 192 -40.06 25.03 49.65
N GLY A 193 -40.66 24.05 48.90
CA GLY A 193 -40.09 23.33 47.78
C GLY A 193 -39.09 22.25 48.19
N VAL A 194 -39.13 21.75 49.44
CA VAL A 194 -38.23 20.72 49.95
C VAL A 194 -38.95 19.38 50.10
#